data_89f516aaf2b32ccda0f769b6ff0cca13
#
_entry.id   89f516aaf2b32ccda0f769b6ff0cca13
#
_cell.length_a   1.000
_cell.length_b   1.000
_cell.length_c   1.000
_cell.angle_alpha   90.00
_cell.angle_beta   90.00
_cell.angle_gamma   90.00
#
_symmetry.space_group_name_H-M   'P 1'
#
loop_
_entity.id
_entity.type
_entity.pdbx_description
1 polymer ?
#
loop_
_entity_poly.entity_id
_entity_poly.type
_entity_poly.pdbx_seq_one_letter_code
_entity_poly.pdbx_strand_id
1 'polypeptide(L)'
;MLANPKRTKDEIVQWIREYFAANGNDCCAVIGISGGKDSSVVAALCVEALGAERVIGVLMPNGRQKDIADSKLLVDTLGIASITVDIGGAYSKMVDVVGRAMPSGVSNQAAVNLPPRLRMATLYMVAQSLARGGRVANTCNRSEDYVGYSTKFGDSAGDFSPLANICLLYTSPSPRDVE
;
A
#
# COMPACT_ATOMS: atom_id res chain seq x y z
N MET A 1 -1.49 -5.19 -23.12
CA MET A 1 -0.18 -4.51 -23.07
C MET A 1 -0.41 -3.02 -23.12
N LEU A 2 0.29 -2.19 -22.32
CA LEU A 2 0.20 -0.73 -22.43
C LEU A 2 0.71 -0.31 -23.80
N ALA A 3 -0.06 0.51 -24.51
CA ALA A 3 0.31 0.95 -25.87
C ALA A 3 1.60 1.82 -25.87
N ASN A 4 1.81 2.59 -24.80
CA ASN A 4 3.02 3.39 -24.61
C ASN A 4 3.32 3.52 -23.11
N PRO A 5 4.15 2.62 -22.53
CA PRO A 5 4.44 2.61 -21.10
C PRO A 5 5.09 3.91 -20.61
N LYS A 6 5.96 4.51 -21.39
CA LYS A 6 6.63 5.78 -21.04
C LYS A 6 5.62 6.92 -20.90
N ARG A 7 4.76 7.08 -21.89
CA ARG A 7 3.72 8.11 -21.86
C ARG A 7 2.77 7.90 -20.68
N THR A 8 2.34 6.65 -20.45
CA THR A 8 1.46 6.32 -19.31
C THR A 8 2.12 6.66 -17.98
N LYS A 9 3.41 6.34 -17.81
CA LYS A 9 4.17 6.72 -16.63
C LYS A 9 4.20 8.25 -16.46
N ASP A 10 4.53 8.98 -17.50
CA ASP A 10 4.62 10.44 -17.46
C ASP A 10 3.26 11.09 -17.12
N GLU A 11 2.16 10.55 -17.65
CA GLU A 11 0.79 10.99 -17.33
C GLU A 11 0.44 10.73 -15.85
N ILE A 12 0.80 9.58 -15.29
CA ILE A 12 0.56 9.27 -13.87
C ILE A 12 1.40 10.18 -12.96
N VAL A 13 2.67 10.37 -13.28
CA VAL A 13 3.57 11.26 -12.52
C VAL A 13 3.02 12.69 -12.49
N GLN A 14 2.55 13.19 -13.63
CA GLN A 14 1.93 14.50 -13.71
C GLN A 14 0.63 14.58 -12.89
N TRP A 15 -0.22 13.57 -12.97
CA TRP A 15 -1.44 13.48 -12.17
C TRP A 15 -1.15 13.47 -10.67
N ILE A 16 -0.11 12.76 -10.20
CA ILE A 16 0.29 12.77 -8.78
C ILE A 16 0.69 14.20 -8.36
N ARG A 17 1.47 14.92 -9.18
CA ARG A 17 1.84 16.30 -8.89
C ARG A 17 0.62 17.22 -8.75
N GLU A 18 -0.32 17.11 -9.66
CA GLU A 18 -1.57 17.89 -9.65
C GLU A 18 -2.43 17.54 -8.43
N TYR A 19 -2.54 16.25 -8.10
CA TYR A 19 -3.25 15.79 -6.91
C TYR A 19 -2.68 16.44 -5.63
N PHE A 20 -1.36 16.39 -5.44
CA PHE A 20 -0.72 16.96 -4.26
C PHE A 20 -0.79 18.50 -4.24
N ALA A 21 -0.68 19.15 -5.37
CA ALA A 21 -0.86 20.61 -5.47
C ALA A 21 -2.25 21.04 -5.00
N ALA A 22 -3.28 20.25 -5.28
CA ALA A 22 -4.66 20.56 -4.89
C ALA A 22 -5.04 20.10 -3.47
N ASN A 23 -4.40 19.01 -2.96
CA ASN A 23 -4.86 18.32 -1.75
C ASN A 23 -3.82 18.32 -0.61
N GLY A 24 -2.74 19.08 -0.73
CA GLY A 24 -1.70 19.18 0.30
C GLY A 24 -0.32 19.30 -0.31
N ASN A 25 0.00 20.52 -0.78
CA ASN A 25 1.23 20.80 -1.53
C ASN A 25 2.52 20.37 -0.81
N ASP A 26 2.53 20.42 0.53
CA ASP A 26 3.69 20.03 1.34
C ASP A 26 3.57 18.63 1.98
N CYS A 27 2.42 17.96 1.81
CA CYS A 27 2.21 16.63 2.38
C CYS A 27 3.14 15.57 1.79
N CYS A 28 3.39 14.52 2.57
CA CYS A 28 4.11 13.33 2.11
C CYS A 28 3.14 12.30 1.50
N ALA A 29 3.59 11.54 0.51
CA ALA A 29 2.95 10.31 0.12
C ALA A 29 3.32 9.20 1.11
N VAL A 30 2.33 8.54 1.70
CA VAL A 30 2.53 7.43 2.65
C VAL A 30 2.09 6.14 1.98
N ILE A 31 3.00 5.18 1.86
CA ILE A 31 2.82 3.97 1.05
C ILE A 31 3.11 2.72 1.87
N GLY A 32 2.18 1.78 1.88
CA GLY A 32 2.44 0.44 2.41
C GLY A 32 3.36 -0.35 1.49
N ILE A 33 4.55 -0.70 1.96
CA ILE A 33 5.54 -1.46 1.19
C ILE A 33 5.43 -2.93 1.54
N SER A 34 4.92 -3.71 0.60
CA SER A 34 4.69 -5.16 0.77
C SER A 34 5.81 -6.04 0.22
N GLY A 35 6.75 -5.48 -0.54
CA GLY A 35 7.72 -6.24 -1.35
C GLY A 35 7.15 -6.72 -2.70
N GLY A 36 5.85 -6.49 -2.94
CA GLY A 36 5.20 -6.82 -4.22
C GLY A 36 5.39 -5.73 -5.28
N LYS A 37 5.15 -6.11 -6.54
CA LYS A 37 5.32 -5.23 -7.72
C LYS A 37 4.52 -3.92 -7.65
N ASP A 38 3.27 -4.00 -7.19
CA ASP A 38 2.34 -2.85 -7.24
C ASP A 38 2.76 -1.74 -6.27
N SER A 39 3.08 -2.10 -5.02
CA SER A 39 3.62 -1.15 -4.05
C SER A 39 4.95 -0.54 -4.50
N SER A 40 5.80 -1.34 -5.17
CA SER A 40 7.08 -0.87 -5.72
C SER A 40 6.90 0.16 -6.83
N VAL A 41 5.98 -0.10 -7.75
CA VAL A 41 5.66 0.83 -8.86
C VAL A 41 5.06 2.12 -8.32
N VAL A 42 4.10 2.04 -7.37
CA VAL A 42 3.50 3.23 -6.75
C VAL A 42 4.57 4.06 -6.04
N ALA A 43 5.48 3.43 -5.28
CA ALA A 43 6.56 4.15 -4.60
C ALA A 43 7.49 4.86 -5.59
N ALA A 44 7.92 4.20 -6.67
CA ALA A 44 8.76 4.80 -7.69
C ALA A 44 8.08 5.97 -8.41
N LEU A 45 6.80 5.86 -8.74
CA LEU A 45 6.00 6.94 -9.34
C LEU A 45 5.88 8.15 -8.39
N CYS A 46 5.66 7.90 -7.10
CA CYS A 46 5.60 8.97 -6.10
C CYS A 46 6.96 9.66 -5.92
N VAL A 47 8.07 8.91 -5.94
CA VAL A 47 9.42 9.49 -5.87
C VAL A 47 9.70 10.35 -7.10
N GLU A 48 9.36 9.90 -8.30
CA GLU A 48 9.53 10.69 -9.54
C GLU A 48 8.64 11.96 -9.54
N ALA A 49 7.47 11.89 -8.93
CA ALA A 49 6.54 13.02 -8.87
C ALA A 49 6.92 14.06 -7.82
N LEU A 50 7.33 13.64 -6.62
CA LEU A 50 7.40 14.47 -5.42
C LEU A 50 8.82 14.63 -4.86
N GLY A 51 9.77 13.79 -5.27
CA GLY A 51 11.08 13.64 -4.63
C GLY A 51 11.05 12.63 -3.47
N ALA A 52 12.20 11.98 -3.22
CA ALA A 52 12.32 10.93 -2.20
C ALA A 52 12.02 11.44 -0.78
N GLU A 53 12.32 12.69 -0.49
CA GLU A 53 12.11 13.35 0.80
C GLU A 53 10.62 13.56 1.17
N ARG A 54 9.73 13.38 0.20
CA ARG A 54 8.27 13.46 0.38
C ARG A 54 7.57 12.11 0.25
N VAL A 55 8.31 11.02 0.25
CA VAL A 55 7.74 9.66 0.18
C VAL A 55 8.15 8.88 1.43
N ILE A 56 7.17 8.34 2.13
CA ILE A 56 7.36 7.54 3.34
C ILE A 56 6.88 6.12 3.09
N GLY A 57 7.80 5.16 3.15
CA GLY A 57 7.50 3.73 3.09
C GLY A 57 7.11 3.17 4.45
N VAL A 58 5.99 2.47 4.56
CA VAL A 58 5.59 1.81 5.81
C VAL A 58 5.59 0.29 5.59
N LEU A 59 6.50 -0.38 6.29
CA LEU A 59 6.62 -1.83 6.29
C LEU A 59 5.79 -2.39 7.45
N MET A 60 4.82 -3.25 7.16
CA MET A 60 3.85 -3.72 8.15
C MET A 60 3.79 -5.25 8.19
N PRO A 61 4.84 -5.91 8.71
CA PRO A 61 4.83 -7.36 8.90
C PRO A 61 3.72 -7.77 9.88
N ASN A 62 3.16 -8.96 9.65
CA ASN A 62 2.29 -9.66 10.60
C ASN A 62 3.07 -10.86 11.15
N GLY A 63 3.95 -10.62 12.12
CA GLY A 63 4.92 -11.58 12.58
C GLY A 63 6.07 -11.81 11.57
N ARG A 64 6.52 -13.06 11.39
CA ARG A 64 7.61 -13.37 10.44
C ARG A 64 7.10 -13.26 9.00
N GLN A 65 7.60 -12.27 8.28
CA GLN A 65 7.33 -12.07 6.85
C GLN A 65 8.57 -12.43 6.03
N LYS A 66 8.41 -13.30 5.02
CA LYS A 66 9.53 -13.75 4.16
C LYS A 66 10.08 -12.61 3.29
N ASP A 67 9.21 -11.72 2.81
CA ASP A 67 9.50 -10.69 1.81
C ASP A 67 9.95 -9.35 2.43
N ILE A 68 10.27 -9.32 3.73
CA ILE A 68 10.71 -8.08 4.40
C ILE A 68 12.05 -7.57 3.85
N ALA A 69 12.90 -8.48 3.35
CA ALA A 69 14.17 -8.12 2.72
C ALA A 69 13.95 -7.35 1.41
N ASP A 70 13.00 -7.78 0.58
CA ASP A 70 12.65 -7.12 -0.69
C ASP A 70 12.05 -5.74 -0.43
N SER A 71 11.21 -5.62 0.60
CA SER A 71 10.66 -4.33 1.05
C SER A 71 11.75 -3.35 1.48
N LYS A 72 12.77 -3.82 2.22
CA LYS A 72 13.92 -3.00 2.64
C LYS A 72 14.79 -2.61 1.44
N LEU A 73 15.10 -3.56 0.56
CA LEU A 73 15.86 -3.29 -0.65
C LEU A 73 15.19 -2.20 -1.51
N LEU A 74 13.87 -2.23 -1.62
CA LEU A 74 13.12 -1.21 -2.36
C LEU A 74 13.29 0.18 -1.74
N VAL A 75 13.07 0.33 -0.43
CA VAL A 75 13.16 1.64 0.23
C VAL A 75 14.58 2.19 0.16
N ASP A 76 15.61 1.34 0.30
CA ASP A 76 17.02 1.71 0.17
C ASP A 76 17.35 2.14 -1.26
N THR A 77 16.87 1.39 -2.26
CA THR A 77 17.07 1.70 -3.68
C THR A 77 16.42 3.03 -4.09
N LEU A 78 15.24 3.34 -3.57
CA LEU A 78 14.53 4.59 -3.84
C LEU A 78 15.02 5.77 -2.98
N GLY A 79 15.84 5.52 -1.97
CA GLY A 79 16.34 6.53 -1.03
C GLY A 79 15.24 7.20 -0.20
N ILE A 80 14.14 6.49 0.06
CA ILE A 80 13.00 7.01 0.82
C ILE A 80 13.12 6.69 2.31
N ALA A 81 12.57 7.56 3.16
CA ALA A 81 12.41 7.26 4.57
C ALA A 81 11.44 6.10 4.79
N SER A 82 11.71 5.23 5.76
CA SER A 82 10.84 4.10 6.05
C SER A 82 10.58 3.92 7.54
N ILE A 83 9.39 3.39 7.84
CA ILE A 83 8.93 3.07 9.20
C ILE A 83 8.49 1.60 9.18
N THR A 84 8.95 0.82 10.17
CA THR A 84 8.50 -0.56 10.33
C THR A 84 7.55 -0.67 11.53
N VAL A 85 6.34 -1.16 11.29
CA VAL A 85 5.30 -1.39 12.31
C VAL A 85 4.83 -2.84 12.23
N ASP A 86 5.24 -3.68 13.18
CA ASP A 86 4.71 -5.05 13.28
C ASP A 86 3.27 -5.00 13.79
N ILE A 87 2.33 -5.41 12.92
CA ILE A 87 0.90 -5.46 13.24
C ILE A 87 0.49 -6.76 13.96
N GLY A 88 1.40 -7.73 14.13
CA GLY A 88 1.11 -9.05 14.68
C GLY A 88 0.55 -9.01 16.11
N GLY A 89 1.09 -8.11 16.94
CA GLY A 89 0.57 -7.90 18.30
C GLY A 89 -0.86 -7.37 18.31
N ALA A 90 -1.17 -6.38 17.47
CA ALA A 90 -2.52 -5.83 17.32
C ALA A 90 -3.49 -6.87 16.75
N TYR A 91 -3.05 -7.62 15.74
CA TYR A 91 -3.83 -8.72 15.16
C TYR A 91 -4.22 -9.76 16.23
N SER A 92 -3.24 -10.31 16.93
CA SER A 92 -3.45 -11.33 17.93
C SER A 92 -4.38 -10.86 19.05
N LYS A 93 -4.18 -9.63 19.51
CA LYS A 93 -5.02 -9.05 20.57
C LYS A 93 -6.46 -8.84 20.11
N MET A 94 -6.69 -8.36 18.88
CA MET A 94 -8.03 -8.16 18.34
C MET A 94 -8.78 -9.49 18.19
N VAL A 95 -8.11 -10.51 17.63
CA VAL A 95 -8.68 -11.87 17.49
C VAL A 95 -9.06 -12.45 18.87
N ASP A 96 -8.20 -12.31 19.88
CA ASP A 96 -8.46 -12.77 21.24
C ASP A 96 -9.67 -12.08 21.87
N VAL A 97 -9.71 -10.74 21.84
CA VAL A 97 -10.79 -9.95 22.46
C VAL A 97 -12.14 -10.23 21.79
N VAL A 98 -12.20 -10.23 20.47
CA VAL A 98 -13.43 -10.49 19.73
C VAL A 98 -13.86 -11.96 19.88
N GLY A 99 -12.89 -12.91 19.85
CA GLY A 99 -13.17 -14.33 20.01
C GLY A 99 -13.79 -14.67 21.36
N ARG A 100 -13.38 -13.98 22.44
CA ARG A 100 -14.01 -14.13 23.76
C ARG A 100 -15.40 -13.51 23.86
N ALA A 101 -15.64 -12.44 23.11
CA ALA A 101 -16.93 -11.74 23.15
C ALA A 101 -18.02 -12.41 22.29
N MET A 102 -17.60 -13.19 21.27
CA MET A 102 -18.52 -13.83 20.33
C MET A 102 -18.71 -15.31 20.66
N PRO A 103 -19.97 -15.78 20.87
CA PRO A 103 -20.26 -17.20 21.18
C PRO A 103 -19.78 -18.18 20.09
N SER A 104 -19.77 -17.73 18.81
CA SER A 104 -19.30 -18.51 17.65
C SER A 104 -17.81 -18.43 17.42
N GLY A 105 -17.08 -17.61 18.19
CA GLY A 105 -15.68 -17.27 17.93
C GLY A 105 -15.49 -16.41 16.69
N VAL A 106 -14.24 -16.25 16.26
CA VAL A 106 -13.88 -15.48 15.07
C VAL A 106 -13.88 -16.39 13.84
N SER A 107 -14.64 -16.02 12.80
CA SER A 107 -14.65 -16.78 11.55
C SER A 107 -13.32 -16.65 10.80
N ASN A 108 -12.99 -17.64 9.97
CA ASN A 108 -11.79 -17.61 9.14
C ASN A 108 -11.75 -16.40 8.20
N GLN A 109 -12.89 -16.05 7.60
CA GLN A 109 -13.03 -14.86 6.75
C GLN A 109 -12.70 -13.57 7.50
N ALA A 110 -13.17 -13.43 8.73
CA ALA A 110 -12.88 -12.25 9.57
C ALA A 110 -11.39 -12.18 9.93
N ALA A 111 -10.77 -13.31 10.27
CA ALA A 111 -9.35 -13.41 10.60
C ALA A 111 -8.44 -13.06 9.41
N VAL A 112 -8.78 -13.52 8.21
CA VAL A 112 -8.03 -13.21 6.96
C VAL A 112 -8.17 -11.73 6.56
N ASN A 113 -9.33 -11.12 6.77
CA ASN A 113 -9.57 -9.72 6.40
C ASN A 113 -9.10 -8.70 7.47
N LEU A 114 -8.69 -9.14 8.64
CA LEU A 114 -8.23 -8.24 9.69
C LEU A 114 -6.86 -7.61 9.38
N PRO A 115 -5.81 -8.35 8.94
CA PRO A 115 -4.51 -7.75 8.64
C PRO A 115 -4.55 -6.60 7.62
N PRO A 116 -5.23 -6.68 6.46
CA PRO A 116 -5.37 -5.54 5.55
C PRO A 116 -5.98 -4.30 6.20
N ARG A 117 -6.98 -4.48 7.09
CA ARG A 117 -7.62 -3.37 7.81
C ARG A 117 -6.71 -2.75 8.86
N LEU A 118 -5.92 -3.55 9.56
CA LEU A 118 -4.90 -3.05 10.48
C LEU A 118 -3.82 -2.27 9.74
N ARG A 119 -3.39 -2.73 8.56
CA ARG A 119 -2.45 -1.99 7.71
C ARG A 119 -3.02 -0.64 7.28
N MET A 120 -4.27 -0.62 6.81
CA MET A 120 -4.96 0.63 6.46
C MET A 120 -4.97 1.61 7.65
N ALA A 121 -5.42 1.16 8.82
CA ALA A 121 -5.45 2.00 10.02
C ALA A 121 -4.05 2.51 10.41
N THR A 122 -3.03 1.67 10.29
CA THR A 122 -1.63 2.04 10.55
C THR A 122 -1.14 3.11 9.57
N LEU A 123 -1.44 2.97 8.27
CA LEU A 123 -1.05 3.96 7.25
C LEU A 123 -1.66 5.33 7.54
N TYR A 124 -2.95 5.39 7.86
CA TYR A 124 -3.61 6.66 8.21
C TYR A 124 -3.07 7.23 9.52
N MET A 125 -2.79 6.40 10.52
CA MET A 125 -2.18 6.85 11.77
C MET A 125 -0.79 7.46 11.52
N VAL A 126 0.04 6.83 10.70
CA VAL A 126 1.34 7.38 10.30
C VAL A 126 1.15 8.69 9.53
N ALA A 127 0.28 8.72 8.52
CA ALA A 127 0.04 9.89 7.69
C ALA A 127 -0.40 11.12 8.51
N GLN A 128 -1.26 10.91 9.49
CA GLN A 128 -1.75 11.98 10.37
C GLN A 128 -0.71 12.40 11.43
N SER A 129 0.28 11.55 11.72
CA SER A 129 1.34 11.84 12.70
C SER A 129 2.53 12.61 12.09
N LEU A 130 2.61 12.72 10.76
CA LEU A 130 3.68 13.46 10.12
C LEU A 130 3.49 14.98 10.29
N ALA A 131 4.57 15.70 10.62
CA ALA A 131 4.51 17.16 10.81
C ALA A 131 3.99 17.92 9.57
N ARG A 132 4.29 17.42 8.36
CA ARG A 132 3.80 17.95 7.08
C ARG A 132 2.44 17.37 6.66
N GLY A 133 1.89 16.45 7.46
CA GLY A 133 0.76 15.62 7.06
C GLY A 133 1.12 14.61 5.97
N GLY A 134 0.22 13.67 5.73
CA GLY A 134 0.40 12.63 4.70
C GLY A 134 -0.87 12.37 3.92
N ARG A 135 -0.71 11.79 2.74
CA ARG A 135 -1.77 11.21 1.91
C ARG A 135 -1.43 9.74 1.66
N VAL A 136 -2.35 8.87 1.99
CA VAL A 136 -2.17 7.43 1.84
C VAL A 136 -2.37 7.04 0.38
N ALA A 137 -1.36 6.43 -0.23
CA ALA A 137 -1.47 5.86 -1.56
C ALA A 137 -2.14 4.49 -1.52
N ASN A 138 -3.20 4.31 -2.29
CA ASN A 138 -3.73 3.00 -2.62
C ASN A 138 -2.82 2.35 -3.67
N THR A 139 -2.50 1.07 -3.49
CA THR A 139 -1.65 0.30 -4.40
C THR A 139 -2.41 -0.71 -5.26
N CYS A 140 -3.74 -0.77 -5.14
CA CYS A 140 -4.58 -1.62 -5.96
C CYS A 140 -4.54 -1.15 -7.42
N ASN A 141 -4.57 -2.10 -8.33
CA ASN A 141 -4.64 -1.88 -9.76
C ASN A 141 -6.05 -2.18 -10.28
N ARG A 142 -6.35 -1.74 -11.50
CA ARG A 142 -7.66 -1.92 -12.13
C ARG A 142 -8.14 -3.37 -12.18
N SER A 143 -7.22 -4.32 -12.31
CA SER A 143 -7.59 -5.74 -12.39
C SER A 143 -8.11 -6.26 -11.05
N GLU A 144 -7.47 -5.86 -9.95
CA GLU A 144 -7.93 -6.20 -8.59
C GLU A 144 -9.27 -5.56 -8.28
N ASP A 145 -9.44 -4.29 -8.64
CA ASP A 145 -10.71 -3.58 -8.46
C ASP A 145 -11.84 -4.22 -9.29
N TYR A 146 -11.54 -4.61 -10.54
CA TYR A 146 -12.54 -5.22 -11.43
C TYR A 146 -13.05 -6.58 -10.94
N VAL A 147 -12.17 -7.42 -10.39
CA VAL A 147 -12.55 -8.74 -9.85
C VAL A 147 -12.92 -8.72 -8.37
N GLY A 148 -12.81 -7.56 -7.71
CA GLY A 148 -13.10 -7.42 -6.29
C GLY A 148 -12.07 -8.14 -5.39
N TYR A 149 -10.84 -8.29 -5.84
CA TYR A 149 -9.75 -8.95 -5.11
C TYR A 149 -9.05 -7.98 -4.16
N SER A 150 -9.83 -7.37 -3.27
CA SER A 150 -9.34 -6.48 -2.23
C SER A 150 -10.25 -6.53 -0.99
N THR A 151 -9.68 -6.27 0.17
CA THR A 151 -10.46 -6.20 1.41
C THR A 151 -11.09 -4.82 1.54
N LYS A 152 -12.43 -4.78 1.58
CA LYS A 152 -13.19 -3.55 1.82
C LYS A 152 -12.72 -2.85 3.11
N PHE A 153 -12.36 -1.56 3.00
CA PHE A 153 -11.77 -0.77 4.08
C PHE A 153 -10.45 -1.35 4.61
N GLY A 154 -9.71 -2.07 3.76
CA GLY A 154 -8.37 -2.57 4.01
C GLY A 154 -7.43 -2.05 2.92
N ASP A 155 -6.89 -2.96 2.13
CA ASP A 155 -5.99 -2.65 1.00
C ASP A 155 -6.66 -1.87 -0.14
N SER A 156 -8.00 -1.88 -0.23
CA SER A 156 -8.75 -1.02 -1.17
C SER A 156 -8.80 0.46 -0.75
N ALA A 157 -8.36 0.82 0.46
CA ALA A 157 -8.43 2.19 0.96
C ALA A 157 -7.19 3.02 0.61
N GLY A 158 -7.40 4.31 0.34
CA GLY A 158 -6.36 5.30 0.11
C GLY A 158 -6.95 6.65 -0.24
N ASP A 159 -6.16 7.71 -0.13
CA ASP A 159 -6.54 9.07 -0.49
C ASP A 159 -6.38 9.30 -2.00
N PHE A 160 -5.47 8.56 -2.65
CA PHE A 160 -5.23 8.59 -4.09
C PHE A 160 -4.76 7.22 -4.59
N SER A 161 -5.05 6.91 -5.86
CA SER A 161 -4.86 5.57 -6.43
C SER A 161 -4.13 5.63 -7.78
N PRO A 162 -2.79 5.68 -7.79
CA PRO A 162 -1.99 5.85 -9.02
C PRO A 162 -2.21 4.76 -10.07
N LEU A 163 -2.57 3.55 -9.65
CA LEU A 163 -2.73 2.39 -10.53
C LEU A 163 -4.20 2.05 -10.85
N ALA A 164 -5.19 2.83 -10.39
CA ALA A 164 -6.61 2.53 -10.56
C ALA A 164 -7.04 2.30 -12.02
N ASN A 165 -6.36 2.92 -12.98
CA ASN A 165 -6.63 2.76 -14.41
C ASN A 165 -5.66 1.82 -15.13
N ILE A 166 -4.73 1.16 -14.41
CA ILE A 166 -3.71 0.28 -14.97
C ILE A 166 -4.12 -1.18 -14.75
N CYS A 167 -4.23 -1.92 -15.86
CA CYS A 167 -4.46 -3.35 -15.82
C CYS A 167 -3.12 -4.09 -15.82
N LEU A 168 -2.74 -4.73 -14.72
CA LEU A 168 -1.47 -5.43 -14.57
C LEU A 168 -1.55 -6.93 -14.86
N LEU A 169 -2.74 -7.52 -14.93
CA LEU A 169 -2.93 -8.96 -15.23
C LEU A 169 -2.31 -9.40 -16.56
N TYR A 170 -2.20 -8.48 -17.53
CA TYR A 170 -1.67 -8.80 -18.86
C TYR A 170 -0.23 -8.31 -19.09
N THR A 171 0.39 -7.66 -18.11
CA THR A 171 1.66 -6.97 -18.31
C THR A 171 2.84 -7.56 -17.54
N SER A 172 2.58 -8.36 -16.51
CA SER A 172 3.64 -8.99 -15.71
C SER A 172 3.09 -10.25 -15.03
N PRO A 173 3.61 -11.44 -15.33
CA PRO A 173 3.29 -12.62 -14.55
C PRO A 173 3.73 -12.38 -13.10
N SER A 174 2.85 -12.69 -12.15
CA SER A 174 3.20 -12.69 -10.74
C SER A 174 4.20 -13.83 -10.47
N PRO A 175 5.16 -13.68 -9.55
CA PRO A 175 5.96 -14.82 -9.08
C PRO A 175 5.11 -15.99 -8.55
N ARG A 176 3.85 -15.74 -8.22
CA ARG A 176 2.87 -16.77 -7.81
C ARG A 176 2.20 -17.50 -8.97
N ASP A 177 2.36 -16.98 -10.19
CA ASP A 177 1.79 -17.59 -11.41
C ASP A 177 2.77 -18.54 -12.10
N VAL A 178 3.92 -18.81 -11.50
CA VAL A 178 5.05 -19.59 -12.07
C VAL A 178 5.27 -20.91 -11.32
N GLU A 179 4.29 -21.37 -10.52
CA GLU A 179 4.28 -22.72 -9.94
C GLU A 179 3.46 -23.71 -10.77
#